data_239b9df6880dd54d53848fa9c11f1bf2
#
_entry.id   239b9df6880dd54d53848fa9c11f1bf2
#
_cell.length_a   1.000
_cell.length_b   1.000
_cell.length_c   1.000
_cell.angle_alpha   90.00
_cell.angle_beta   90.00
_cell.angle_gamma   90.00
#
_symmetry.space_group_name_H-M   'P 1'
#
loop_
_entity.id
_entity.type
_entity.pdbx_description
1 polymer ?
#
loop_
_entity_poly.entity_id
_entity_poly.type
_entity_poly.pdbx_seq_one_letter_code
_entity_poly.pdbx_strand_id
1 'polypeptide(L)'
;MRTKRLTKAELNAIYFATHELKRPRGWNQLISVGRYWRCALVLFFNYGVDTGTIWKAAPFHEPILWRHVSWERESPDRQLKEQNRCGWIFYRRVKTGKTFYRPMNRAVHTHIKSIMPDNPGPNDPVFLGGGSRPNDRFRKLCNLAGIKPKTDIETGEEKFWLLKDLRKTCATYYDEHLPESSIEILGHSVPGVTYRHYAHRAPLAFKAIMTMPQPTAFAALVNGFDGECPCCRRRFADAS
;
A
#
# COMPACT_ATOMS: atom_id res chain seq x y z
N MET A 1 16.01 -20.55 -7.99
CA MET A 1 16.00 -19.16 -8.49
C MET A 1 15.04 -18.33 -7.65
N ARG A 2 15.50 -17.33 -6.90
CA ARG A 2 14.59 -16.52 -6.05
C ARG A 2 13.83 -15.53 -6.92
N THR A 3 12.51 -15.54 -6.81
CA THR A 3 11.64 -14.61 -7.56
C THR A 3 12.00 -13.14 -7.25
N LYS A 4 11.89 -12.25 -8.25
CA LYS A 4 12.14 -10.80 -8.11
C LYS A 4 11.04 -10.08 -7.30
N ARG A 5 10.21 -10.80 -6.55
CA ARG A 5 9.09 -10.28 -5.75
C ARG A 5 9.08 -10.87 -4.34
N LEU A 6 8.42 -10.20 -3.42
CA LEU A 6 8.07 -10.75 -2.12
C LEU A 6 6.88 -11.70 -2.25
N THR A 7 6.95 -12.85 -1.59
CA THR A 7 5.84 -13.80 -1.48
C THR A 7 4.77 -13.26 -0.50
N LYS A 8 3.55 -13.83 -0.54
CA LYS A 8 2.51 -13.49 0.44
C LYS A 8 2.92 -13.85 1.86
N ALA A 9 3.67 -14.93 2.06
CA ALA A 9 4.21 -15.31 3.36
C ALA A 9 5.22 -14.28 3.88
N GLU A 10 6.13 -13.80 3.01
CA GLU A 10 7.07 -12.73 3.37
C GLU A 10 6.34 -11.40 3.66
N LEU A 11 5.31 -11.05 2.89
CA LEU A 11 4.48 -9.87 3.17
C LEU A 11 3.76 -9.98 4.51
N ASN A 12 3.26 -11.15 4.87
CA ASN A 12 2.66 -11.41 6.19
C ASN A 12 3.70 -11.22 7.30
N ALA A 13 4.90 -11.78 7.15
CA ALA A 13 5.97 -11.66 8.14
C ALA A 13 6.39 -10.19 8.32
N ILE A 14 6.56 -9.43 7.22
CA ILE A 14 6.86 -7.99 7.27
C ILE A 14 5.72 -7.22 7.96
N TYR A 15 4.48 -7.53 7.66
CA TYR A 15 3.31 -6.89 8.28
C TYR A 15 3.30 -7.10 9.80
N PHE A 16 3.52 -8.32 10.26
CA PHE A 16 3.58 -8.61 11.68
C PHE A 16 4.80 -7.98 12.37
N ALA A 17 5.96 -7.91 11.72
CA ALA A 17 7.15 -7.26 12.26
C ALA A 17 6.96 -5.76 12.54
N THR A 18 5.90 -5.13 12.00
CA THR A 18 5.63 -3.70 12.25
C THR A 18 5.36 -3.38 13.72
N HIS A 19 4.94 -4.34 14.54
CA HIS A 19 4.70 -4.12 15.98
C HIS A 19 6.01 -3.89 16.75
N GLU A 20 7.14 -4.35 16.22
CA GLU A 20 8.47 -4.15 16.82
C GLU A 20 9.09 -2.78 16.47
N LEU A 21 8.41 -1.98 15.65
CA LEU A 21 8.90 -0.65 15.32
C LEU A 21 8.83 0.27 16.52
N LYS A 22 10.01 0.69 16.99
CA LYS A 22 10.12 1.69 18.04
C LYS A 22 9.64 3.05 17.55
N ARG A 23 9.00 3.79 18.46
CA ARG A 23 8.60 5.19 18.19
C ARG A 23 9.83 6.03 17.86
N PRO A 24 9.83 6.82 16.77
CA PRO A 24 10.90 7.76 16.51
C PRO A 24 10.92 8.87 17.57
N ARG A 25 12.07 9.48 17.78
CA ARG A 25 12.18 10.69 18.62
C ARG A 25 11.23 11.77 18.06
N GLY A 26 10.43 12.38 18.92
CA GLY A 26 9.45 13.40 18.55
C GLY A 26 8.14 12.86 17.94
N TRP A 27 7.91 11.57 17.98
CA TRP A 27 6.62 11.00 17.60
C TRP A 27 5.57 11.29 18.68
N ASN A 28 4.67 12.21 18.41
CA ASN A 28 3.62 12.69 19.33
C ASN A 28 2.22 12.18 18.97
N GLN A 29 2.12 11.23 18.03
CA GLN A 29 0.83 10.72 17.59
C GLN A 29 0.31 9.64 18.53
N LEU A 30 -1.01 9.62 18.76
CA LEU A 30 -1.72 8.57 19.50
C LEU A 30 -1.65 7.22 18.77
N ILE A 31 -1.66 7.27 17.43
CA ILE A 31 -1.60 6.08 16.60
C ILE A 31 -0.16 5.59 16.50
N SER A 32 0.04 4.29 16.72
CA SER A 32 1.37 3.70 16.70
C SER A 32 2.01 3.73 15.31
N VAL A 33 3.35 3.84 15.29
CA VAL A 33 4.15 3.76 14.04
C VAL A 33 3.85 2.48 13.26
N GLY A 34 3.65 1.37 13.98
CA GLY A 34 3.32 0.09 13.37
C GLY A 34 2.01 0.13 12.58
N ARG A 35 0.98 0.80 13.08
CA ARG A 35 -0.29 0.96 12.35
C ARG A 35 -0.11 1.74 11.04
N TYR A 36 0.64 2.84 11.08
CA TYR A 36 0.95 3.59 9.86
C TYR A 36 1.71 2.74 8.83
N TRP A 37 2.69 1.97 9.28
CA TRP A 37 3.43 1.09 8.39
C TRP A 37 2.59 -0.04 7.82
N ARG A 38 1.70 -0.64 8.61
CA ARG A 38 0.74 -1.64 8.11
C ARG A 38 -0.14 -1.07 7.01
N CYS A 39 -0.71 0.11 7.25
CA CYS A 39 -1.52 0.81 6.25
C CYS A 39 -0.70 1.11 4.98
N ALA A 40 0.52 1.64 5.11
CA ALA A 40 1.40 1.89 3.97
C ALA A 40 1.71 0.61 3.17
N LEU A 41 2.03 -0.51 3.84
CA LEU A 41 2.27 -1.80 3.19
C LEU A 41 1.06 -2.28 2.38
N VAL A 42 -0.14 -2.12 2.92
CA VAL A 42 -1.39 -2.45 2.22
C VAL A 42 -1.59 -1.58 0.98
N LEU A 43 -1.28 -0.28 1.04
CA LEU A 43 -1.36 0.59 -0.13
C LEU A 43 -0.29 0.25 -1.19
N PHE A 44 0.94 -0.02 -0.75
CA PHE A 44 1.99 -0.47 -1.68
C PHE A 44 1.60 -1.75 -2.41
N PHE A 45 1.01 -2.71 -1.71
CA PHE A 45 0.58 -3.97 -2.31
C PHE A 45 -0.63 -3.79 -3.24
N ASN A 46 -1.62 -2.98 -2.86
CA ASN A 46 -2.85 -2.85 -3.64
C ASN A 46 -2.76 -1.86 -4.80
N TYR A 47 -1.93 -0.83 -4.70
CA TYR A 47 -1.87 0.23 -5.72
C TYR A 47 -0.48 0.45 -6.30
N GLY A 48 0.54 -0.21 -5.75
CA GLY A 48 1.92 0.00 -6.18
C GLY A 48 2.35 1.47 -6.13
N VAL A 49 1.90 2.20 -5.12
CA VAL A 49 2.20 3.63 -4.94
C VAL A 49 3.70 3.90 -4.83
N ASP A 50 4.12 5.11 -5.17
CA ASP A 50 5.49 5.57 -4.92
C ASP A 50 5.61 6.07 -3.47
N THR A 51 6.82 6.05 -2.92
CA THR A 51 7.09 6.57 -1.56
C THR A 51 6.65 8.02 -1.38
N GLY A 52 6.83 8.86 -2.40
CA GLY A 52 6.39 10.25 -2.38
C GLY A 52 4.87 10.43 -2.38
N THR A 53 4.11 9.42 -2.83
CA THR A 53 2.65 9.42 -2.72
C THR A 53 2.18 9.23 -1.27
N ILE A 54 2.90 8.41 -0.51
CA ILE A 54 2.60 8.15 0.91
C ILE A 54 3.16 9.27 1.79
N TRP A 55 4.44 9.61 1.60
CA TRP A 55 5.13 10.61 2.40
C TRP A 55 5.63 11.76 1.53
N LYS A 56 5.55 12.97 2.03
CA LYS A 56 6.02 14.16 1.32
C LYS A 56 7.49 13.99 0.92
N ALA A 57 7.75 13.91 -0.38
CA ALA A 57 9.10 13.67 -0.91
C ALA A 57 9.83 14.97 -1.29
N ALA A 58 9.10 16.06 -1.55
CA ALA A 58 9.65 17.34 -1.98
C ALA A 58 8.69 18.50 -1.60
N PRO A 59 9.18 19.74 -1.52
CA PRO A 59 8.39 20.91 -1.09
C PRO A 59 7.08 21.10 -1.87
N PHE A 60 7.08 20.82 -3.16
CA PHE A 60 5.93 21.03 -4.06
C PHE A 60 5.07 19.76 -4.24
N HIS A 61 5.31 18.73 -3.44
CA HIS A 61 4.63 17.46 -3.62
C HIS A 61 3.60 17.24 -2.53
N GLU A 62 2.36 17.00 -2.95
CA GLU A 62 1.26 16.71 -2.05
C GLU A 62 1.14 15.20 -1.85
N PRO A 63 1.32 14.68 -0.62
CA PRO A 63 1.03 13.30 -0.30
C PRO A 63 -0.48 13.06 -0.29
N ILE A 64 -0.92 11.85 0.01
CA ILE A 64 -2.34 11.57 0.22
C ILE A 64 -2.82 12.35 1.45
N LEU A 65 -3.83 13.21 1.26
CA LEU A 65 -4.50 13.98 2.31
C LEU A 65 -5.87 13.37 2.62
N TRP A 66 -6.45 13.70 3.77
CA TRP A 66 -7.76 13.17 4.14
C TRP A 66 -8.87 13.55 3.16
N ARG A 67 -8.82 14.72 2.52
CA ARG A 67 -9.74 15.09 1.43
C ARG A 67 -9.66 14.17 0.20
N HIS A 68 -8.60 13.39 0.08
CA HIS A 68 -8.40 12.43 -1.01
C HIS A 68 -8.99 11.05 -0.71
N VAL A 69 -9.56 10.86 0.47
CA VAL A 69 -10.23 9.62 0.89
C VAL A 69 -11.73 9.87 0.92
N SER A 70 -12.45 9.27 0.00
CA SER A 70 -13.91 9.31 -0.02
C SER A 70 -14.45 8.00 0.57
N TRP A 71 -15.22 8.13 1.63
CA TRP A 71 -15.91 7.01 2.28
C TRP A 71 -17.24 6.69 1.62
N GLU A 72 -17.73 7.64 0.83
CA GLU A 72 -18.98 7.53 0.09
C GLU A 72 -18.72 6.85 -1.26
N ARG A 73 -19.80 6.34 -1.85
CA ARG A 73 -19.76 5.63 -3.12
C ARG A 73 -19.59 6.56 -4.33
N GLU A 74 -18.79 7.60 -4.19
CA GLU A 74 -18.52 8.49 -5.30
C GLU A 74 -17.44 7.92 -6.20
N SER A 75 -17.86 7.34 -7.31
CA SER A 75 -16.99 7.05 -8.43
C SER A 75 -17.16 8.11 -9.51
N PRO A 76 -16.08 8.56 -10.18
CA PRO A 76 -16.21 9.34 -11.40
C PRO A 76 -16.89 8.53 -12.52
N ASP A 77 -16.83 7.20 -12.43
CA ASP A 77 -17.51 6.29 -13.34
C ASP A 77 -18.83 5.84 -12.71
N ARG A 78 -19.94 6.27 -13.33
CA ARG A 78 -21.30 5.94 -12.89
C ARG A 78 -21.56 4.43 -12.81
N GLN A 79 -20.97 3.64 -13.71
CA GLN A 79 -21.18 2.19 -13.75
C GLN A 79 -20.51 1.47 -12.58
N LEU A 80 -19.44 2.03 -12.02
CA LEU A 80 -18.69 1.45 -10.90
C LEU A 80 -19.18 1.93 -9.54
N LYS A 81 -19.97 3.01 -9.50
CA LYS A 81 -20.41 3.66 -8.26
C LYS A 81 -21.18 2.71 -7.34
N GLU A 82 -22.04 1.88 -7.88
CA GLU A 82 -22.90 0.98 -7.10
C GLU A 82 -22.16 -0.28 -6.60
N GLN A 83 -21.04 -0.63 -7.21
CA GLN A 83 -20.31 -1.85 -6.89
C GLN A 83 -19.33 -1.70 -5.74
N ASN A 84 -18.90 -0.48 -5.41
CA ASN A 84 -17.94 -0.24 -4.33
C ASN A 84 -18.59 0.30 -3.07
N ARG A 85 -18.61 -0.52 -2.02
CA ARG A 85 -19.12 -0.17 -0.68
C ARG A 85 -18.06 0.38 0.26
N CYS A 86 -16.79 0.36 -0.14
CA CYS A 86 -15.67 0.75 0.71
C CYS A 86 -15.14 2.15 0.41
N GLY A 87 -15.67 2.82 -0.61
CA GLY A 87 -15.23 4.16 -1.00
C GLY A 87 -14.01 4.15 -1.94
N TRP A 88 -13.39 5.32 -2.07
CA TRP A 88 -12.37 5.59 -3.07
C TRP A 88 -11.20 6.35 -2.48
N ILE A 89 -10.03 6.19 -3.10
CA ILE A 89 -8.85 6.96 -2.79
C ILE A 89 -8.31 7.64 -4.04
N PHE A 90 -8.01 8.92 -3.90
CA PHE A 90 -7.38 9.73 -4.94
C PHE A 90 -5.92 9.96 -4.56
N TYR A 91 -5.02 9.91 -5.55
CA TYR A 91 -3.64 10.32 -5.35
C TYR A 91 -2.98 10.72 -6.66
N ARG A 92 -1.96 11.55 -6.54
CA ARG A 92 -1.12 11.97 -7.65
C ARG A 92 0.25 11.32 -7.55
N ARG A 93 0.70 10.73 -8.65
CA ARG A 93 2.02 10.12 -8.70
C ARG A 93 3.09 11.20 -8.83
N VAL A 94 4.08 11.19 -7.94
CA VAL A 94 5.17 12.17 -7.88
C VAL A 94 5.93 12.26 -9.19
N LYS A 95 6.39 11.12 -9.70
CA LYS A 95 7.30 11.05 -10.85
C LYS A 95 6.69 11.50 -12.17
N THR A 96 5.41 11.29 -12.37
CA THR A 96 4.75 11.53 -13.67
C THR A 96 3.66 12.58 -13.62
N GLY A 97 3.29 13.07 -12.43
CA GLY A 97 2.15 13.95 -12.25
C GLY A 97 0.78 13.31 -12.55
N LYS A 98 0.76 12.04 -12.97
CA LYS A 98 -0.48 11.33 -13.30
C LYS A 98 -1.34 11.15 -12.06
N THR A 99 -2.62 11.46 -12.19
CA THR A 99 -3.62 11.30 -11.13
C THR A 99 -4.27 9.92 -11.22
N PHE A 100 -4.59 9.35 -10.07
CA PHE A 100 -5.26 8.07 -9.94
C PHE A 100 -6.47 8.21 -9.06
N TYR A 101 -7.53 7.55 -9.47
CA TYR A 101 -8.73 7.36 -8.69
C TYR A 101 -8.94 5.85 -8.55
N ARG A 102 -8.84 5.31 -7.34
CA ARG A 102 -8.84 3.86 -7.11
C ARG A 102 -9.89 3.46 -6.09
N PRO A 103 -10.65 2.37 -6.35
CA PRO A 103 -11.57 1.85 -5.36
C PRO A 103 -10.78 1.31 -4.16
N MET A 104 -11.30 1.48 -2.98
CA MET A 104 -10.79 0.80 -1.79
C MET A 104 -11.44 -0.58 -1.70
N ASN A 105 -10.63 -1.64 -1.72
CA ASN A 105 -11.12 -2.93 -1.25
C ASN A 105 -11.19 -2.93 0.29
N ARG A 106 -11.77 -3.97 0.86
CA ARG A 106 -12.00 -4.05 2.29
C ARG A 106 -10.74 -3.93 3.13
N ALA A 107 -9.61 -4.51 2.68
CA ALA A 107 -8.34 -4.40 3.37
C ALA A 107 -7.84 -2.95 3.42
N VAL A 108 -7.82 -2.25 2.28
CA VAL A 108 -7.41 -0.84 2.21
C VAL A 108 -8.31 0.04 3.07
N HIS A 109 -9.63 -0.09 2.93
CA HIS A 109 -10.59 0.67 3.72
C HIS A 109 -10.35 0.53 5.23
N THR A 110 -10.25 -0.70 5.73
CA THR A 110 -10.07 -0.97 7.16
C THR A 110 -8.75 -0.40 7.68
N HIS A 111 -7.66 -0.53 6.90
CA HIS A 111 -6.36 -0.01 7.31
C HIS A 111 -6.31 1.52 7.33
N ILE A 112 -6.88 2.20 6.31
CA ILE A 112 -6.95 3.66 6.32
C ILE A 112 -7.81 4.13 7.49
N LYS A 113 -8.96 3.48 7.74
CA LYS A 113 -9.82 3.80 8.87
C LYS A 113 -9.11 3.61 10.22
N SER A 114 -8.25 2.60 10.34
CA SER A 114 -7.51 2.32 11.57
C SER A 114 -6.47 3.38 11.96
N ILE A 115 -6.07 4.23 11.02
CA ILE A 115 -5.13 5.34 11.24
C ILE A 115 -5.81 6.72 11.16
N MET A 116 -7.14 6.75 11.05
CA MET A 116 -7.88 8.00 10.99
C MET A 116 -7.97 8.62 12.38
N PRO A 117 -7.56 9.89 12.56
CA PRO A 117 -7.83 10.63 13.79
C PRO A 117 -9.33 10.84 13.99
N ASP A 118 -9.76 11.19 15.21
CA ASP A 118 -11.16 11.46 15.50
C ASP A 118 -11.71 12.63 14.67
N ASN A 119 -10.90 13.67 14.45
CA ASN A 119 -11.26 14.84 13.65
C ASN A 119 -10.16 15.20 12.66
N PRO A 120 -10.01 14.46 11.55
CA PRO A 120 -8.99 14.76 10.55
C PRO A 120 -9.33 16.05 9.79
N GLY A 121 -8.39 16.98 9.73
CA GLY A 121 -8.51 18.13 8.82
C GLY A 121 -8.43 17.65 7.35
N PRO A 122 -9.21 18.26 6.44
CA PRO A 122 -9.23 17.83 5.04
C PRO A 122 -7.85 17.94 4.36
N ASN A 123 -7.03 18.85 4.82
CA ASN A 123 -5.68 19.11 4.30
C ASN A 123 -4.58 18.39 5.10
N ASP A 124 -4.94 17.65 6.14
CA ASP A 124 -3.96 16.89 6.89
C ASP A 124 -3.50 15.66 6.10
N PRO A 125 -2.20 15.33 6.14
CA PRO A 125 -1.71 14.12 5.48
C PRO A 125 -2.23 12.88 6.19
N VAL A 126 -2.64 11.88 5.39
CA VAL A 126 -3.08 10.57 5.92
C VAL A 126 -1.93 9.86 6.61
N PHE A 127 -0.72 10.01 6.09
CA PHE A 127 0.49 9.38 6.64
C PHE A 127 1.38 10.42 7.30
N LEU A 128 1.33 10.48 8.62
CA LEU A 128 2.17 11.36 9.41
C LEU A 128 3.56 10.75 9.62
N GLY A 129 4.58 11.61 9.67
CA GLY A 129 5.89 11.25 10.18
C GLY A 129 6.61 10.10 9.47
N GLY A 130 6.45 9.96 8.16
CA GLY A 130 7.08 8.90 7.36
C GLY A 130 8.60 8.81 7.51
N GLY A 131 9.19 9.79 8.16
CA GLY A 131 10.60 9.88 8.46
C GLY A 131 11.46 10.18 7.23
N SER A 132 12.66 10.70 7.47
CA SER A 132 13.61 11.08 6.42
C SER A 132 14.14 9.91 5.58
N ARG A 133 13.89 8.66 5.99
CA ARG A 133 14.49 7.47 5.35
C ARG A 133 13.54 6.26 5.32
N PRO A 134 12.46 6.29 4.52
CA PRO A 134 11.48 5.21 4.51
C PRO A 134 12.05 3.87 4.05
N ASN A 135 13.04 3.86 3.14
CA ASN A 135 13.71 2.63 2.73
C ASN A 135 14.55 1.98 3.84
N ASP A 136 15.20 2.78 4.71
CA ASP A 136 15.96 2.22 5.84
C ASP A 136 15.03 1.56 6.86
N ARG A 137 13.86 2.15 7.08
CA ARG A 137 12.83 1.54 7.93
C ARG A 137 12.26 0.27 7.31
N PHE A 138 12.03 0.28 6.02
CA PHE A 138 11.56 -0.93 5.31
C PHE A 138 12.62 -2.05 5.37
N ARG A 139 13.90 -1.72 5.18
CA ARG A 139 15.00 -2.66 5.37
C ARG A 139 15.02 -3.24 6.79
N LYS A 140 14.83 -2.37 7.81
CA LYS A 140 14.72 -2.84 9.19
C LYS A 140 13.54 -3.78 9.39
N LEU A 141 12.38 -3.50 8.81
CA LEU A 141 11.22 -4.39 8.85
C LEU A 141 11.51 -5.74 8.18
N CYS A 142 12.16 -5.74 7.02
CA CYS A 142 12.58 -6.97 6.37
C CYS A 142 13.51 -7.80 7.26
N ASN A 143 14.47 -7.17 7.93
CA ASN A 143 15.38 -7.85 8.85
C ASN A 143 14.64 -8.43 10.07
N LEU A 144 13.75 -7.64 10.69
CA LEU A 144 12.92 -8.11 11.81
C LEU A 144 12.02 -9.29 11.42
N ALA A 145 11.54 -9.28 10.19
CA ALA A 145 10.73 -10.35 9.61
C ALA A 145 11.55 -11.57 9.15
N GLY A 146 12.87 -11.56 9.28
CA GLY A 146 13.74 -12.63 8.81
C GLY A 146 13.80 -12.77 7.28
N ILE A 147 13.47 -11.70 6.55
CA ILE A 147 13.48 -11.73 5.08
C ILE A 147 14.92 -11.63 4.57
N LYS A 148 15.36 -12.69 3.87
CA LYS A 148 16.69 -12.70 3.29
C LYS A 148 16.84 -11.67 2.16
N PRO A 149 18.01 -11.05 2.01
CA PRO A 149 18.30 -10.23 0.84
C PRO A 149 18.02 -10.96 -0.47
N LYS A 150 17.76 -10.23 -1.52
CA LYS A 150 17.65 -10.77 -2.87
C LYS A 150 19.05 -10.85 -3.49
N THR A 151 19.34 -11.96 -4.15
CA THR A 151 20.58 -12.10 -4.90
C THR A 151 20.38 -11.58 -6.32
N ASP A 152 21.25 -10.71 -6.76
CA ASP A 152 21.33 -10.30 -8.16
C ASP A 152 21.81 -11.48 -8.99
N ILE A 153 21.10 -11.80 -10.07
CA ILE A 153 21.38 -13.01 -10.87
C ILE A 153 22.66 -12.85 -11.69
N GLU A 154 22.96 -11.63 -12.11
CA GLU A 154 24.09 -11.35 -13.01
C GLU A 154 25.39 -11.20 -12.20
N THR A 155 25.33 -10.53 -11.05
CA THR A 155 26.53 -10.20 -10.26
C THR A 155 26.73 -11.09 -9.04
N GLY A 156 25.74 -11.90 -8.66
CA GLY A 156 25.74 -12.67 -7.41
C GLY A 156 25.64 -11.82 -6.14
N GLU A 157 25.56 -10.49 -6.26
CA GLU A 157 25.52 -9.58 -5.13
C GLU A 157 24.21 -9.67 -4.34
N GLU A 158 24.30 -9.60 -3.02
CA GLU A 158 23.15 -9.46 -2.17
C GLU A 158 22.64 -8.01 -2.15
N LYS A 159 21.37 -7.82 -2.47
CA LYS A 159 20.70 -6.51 -2.47
C LYS A 159 19.51 -6.52 -1.49
N PHE A 160 19.42 -5.51 -0.65
CA PHE A 160 18.29 -5.35 0.24
C PHE A 160 17.00 -5.05 -0.53
N TRP A 161 15.88 -5.47 0.07
CA TRP A 161 14.56 -5.09 -0.42
C TRP A 161 14.31 -3.60 -0.16
N LEU A 162 13.76 -2.91 -1.15
CA LEU A 162 13.38 -1.51 -1.09
C LEU A 162 11.88 -1.36 -1.32
N LEU A 163 11.31 -0.24 -0.92
CA LEU A 163 9.88 0.06 -1.15
C LEU A 163 9.48 0.01 -2.64
N LYS A 164 10.39 0.37 -3.55
CA LYS A 164 10.16 0.19 -4.99
C LYS A 164 9.93 -1.27 -5.42
N ASP A 165 10.43 -2.23 -4.63
CA ASP A 165 10.25 -3.64 -4.93
C ASP A 165 8.84 -4.12 -4.54
N LEU A 166 8.17 -3.45 -3.58
CA LEU A 166 6.75 -3.66 -3.31
C LEU A 166 5.88 -3.29 -4.51
N ARG A 167 6.27 -2.26 -5.27
CA ARG A 167 5.58 -1.90 -6.51
C ARG A 167 5.73 -2.97 -7.58
N LYS A 168 6.92 -3.59 -7.70
CA LYS A 168 7.14 -4.74 -8.58
C LYS A 168 6.34 -5.96 -8.12
N THR A 169 6.30 -6.18 -6.80
CA THR A 169 5.49 -7.22 -6.18
C THR A 169 4.02 -7.03 -6.51
N CYS A 170 3.49 -5.82 -6.34
CA CYS A 170 2.14 -5.44 -6.75
C CYS A 170 1.86 -5.79 -8.21
N ALA A 171 2.72 -5.33 -9.14
CA ALA A 171 2.57 -5.59 -10.56
C ALA A 171 2.45 -7.09 -10.86
N THR A 172 3.39 -7.88 -10.34
CA THR A 172 3.44 -9.31 -10.59
C THR A 172 2.18 -10.03 -10.08
N TYR A 173 1.70 -9.70 -8.87
CA TYR A 173 0.48 -10.31 -8.33
C TYR A 173 -0.76 -9.95 -9.13
N TYR A 174 -0.84 -8.70 -9.61
CA TYR A 174 -1.97 -8.30 -10.44
C TYR A 174 -1.98 -8.98 -11.79
N ASP A 175 -0.84 -9.10 -12.46
CA ASP A 175 -0.76 -9.78 -13.77
C ASP A 175 -1.00 -11.30 -13.66
N GLU A 176 -0.63 -11.91 -12.52
CA GLU A 176 -0.98 -13.30 -12.25
C GLU A 176 -2.46 -13.49 -11.93
N HIS A 177 -3.09 -12.52 -11.25
CA HIS A 177 -4.50 -12.58 -10.89
C HIS A 177 -5.41 -12.25 -12.05
N LEU A 178 -5.10 -11.17 -12.77
CA LEU A 178 -5.86 -10.71 -13.93
C LEU A 178 -4.89 -10.08 -14.93
N PRO A 179 -4.54 -10.78 -16.02
CA PRO A 179 -3.54 -10.32 -16.99
C PRO A 179 -3.76 -8.88 -17.44
N GLU A 180 -2.68 -8.14 -17.65
CA GLU A 180 -2.63 -6.72 -18.06
C GLU A 180 -3.18 -5.70 -17.04
N SER A 181 -3.77 -6.14 -15.93
CA SER A 181 -4.33 -5.21 -14.94
C SER A 181 -3.27 -4.34 -14.28
N SER A 182 -2.02 -4.81 -14.15
CA SER A 182 -0.93 -4.04 -13.57
C SER A 182 -0.63 -2.76 -14.36
N ILE A 183 -0.78 -2.79 -15.68
CA ILE A 183 -0.56 -1.63 -16.57
C ILE A 183 -1.43 -0.47 -16.13
N GLU A 184 -2.72 -0.74 -15.94
CA GLU A 184 -3.68 0.29 -15.54
C GLU A 184 -3.49 0.70 -14.07
N ILE A 185 -3.32 -0.26 -13.16
CA ILE A 185 -3.16 0.01 -11.74
C ILE A 185 -1.91 0.85 -11.48
N LEU A 186 -0.80 0.54 -12.14
CA LEU A 186 0.45 1.28 -12.01
C LEU A 186 0.53 2.51 -12.91
N GLY A 187 -0.39 2.65 -13.85
CA GLY A 187 -0.42 3.76 -14.80
C GLY A 187 0.77 3.78 -15.76
N HIS A 188 1.22 2.60 -16.17
CA HIS A 188 2.24 2.51 -17.20
C HIS A 188 1.66 2.92 -18.55
N SER A 189 2.41 3.71 -19.32
CA SER A 189 2.11 3.95 -20.72
C SER A 189 2.52 2.74 -21.54
N VAL A 190 1.62 2.28 -22.40
CA VAL A 190 1.97 1.24 -23.38
C VAL A 190 2.37 1.96 -24.67
N PRO A 191 3.60 1.80 -25.15
CA PRO A 191 4.01 2.39 -26.44
C PRO A 191 3.11 1.89 -27.57
N GLY A 192 2.66 2.80 -28.44
CA GLY A 192 1.90 2.46 -29.66
C GLY A 192 0.41 2.16 -29.48
N VAL A 193 -0.12 2.22 -28.27
CA VAL A 193 -1.56 2.00 -28.03
C VAL A 193 -2.29 3.35 -28.00
N THR A 194 -3.18 3.56 -28.96
CA THR A 194 -4.01 4.76 -29.07
C THR A 194 -4.99 4.85 -27.88
N TYR A 195 -5.26 6.07 -27.44
CA TYR A 195 -6.11 6.45 -26.29
C TYR A 195 -7.48 5.73 -26.23
N ARG A 196 -8.01 5.27 -27.36
CA ARG A 196 -9.28 4.54 -27.48
C ARG A 196 -9.34 3.22 -26.67
N HIS A 197 -8.19 2.58 -26.42
CA HIS A 197 -8.13 1.37 -25.61
C HIS A 197 -8.12 1.63 -24.09
N TYR A 198 -7.90 2.87 -23.66
CA TYR A 198 -7.87 3.23 -22.24
C TYR A 198 -9.25 3.32 -21.60
N ALA A 199 -10.28 3.68 -22.36
CA ALA A 199 -11.65 3.80 -21.84
C ALA A 199 -12.20 2.48 -21.28
N HIS A 200 -11.72 1.33 -21.77
CA HIS A 200 -12.15 0.01 -21.33
C HIS A 200 -11.29 -0.59 -20.20
N ARG A 201 -10.21 0.10 -19.77
CA ARG A 201 -9.28 -0.45 -18.77
C ARG A 201 -9.61 -0.06 -17.33
N ALA A 202 -10.35 1.00 -17.11
CA ALA A 202 -10.80 1.37 -15.77
C ALA A 202 -11.63 0.25 -15.09
N PRO A 203 -12.57 -0.41 -15.78
CA PRO A 203 -13.26 -1.59 -15.25
C PRO A 203 -12.32 -2.76 -14.92
N LEU A 204 -11.26 -2.97 -15.72
CA LEU A 204 -10.26 -4.01 -15.45
C LEU A 204 -9.52 -3.75 -14.15
N ALA A 205 -9.02 -2.52 -13.94
CA ALA A 205 -8.35 -2.14 -12.71
C ALA A 205 -9.27 -2.24 -11.50
N PHE A 206 -10.54 -1.81 -11.65
CA PHE A 206 -11.56 -1.94 -10.61
C PHE A 206 -11.75 -3.41 -10.22
N LYS A 207 -12.05 -4.27 -11.19
CA LYS A 207 -12.24 -5.70 -10.97
C LYS A 207 -11.02 -6.31 -10.29
N ALA A 208 -9.83 -6.03 -10.80
CA ALA A 208 -8.59 -6.56 -10.25
C ALA A 208 -8.40 -6.15 -8.78
N ILE A 209 -8.57 -4.88 -8.43
CA ILE A 209 -8.42 -4.38 -7.05
C ILE A 209 -9.43 -5.01 -6.11
N MET A 210 -10.69 -5.14 -6.56
CA MET A 210 -11.77 -5.66 -5.71
C MET A 210 -11.68 -7.17 -5.49
N THR A 211 -11.08 -7.92 -6.43
CA THR A 211 -11.01 -9.39 -6.38
C THR A 211 -9.63 -9.93 -6.03
N MET A 212 -8.58 -9.09 -5.94
CA MET A 212 -7.22 -9.53 -5.62
C MET A 212 -7.16 -10.25 -4.27
N PRO A 213 -6.73 -11.52 -4.23
CA PRO A 213 -6.54 -12.23 -2.98
C PRO A 213 -5.44 -11.59 -2.13
N GLN A 214 -5.83 -11.04 -0.99
CA GLN A 214 -4.91 -10.36 -0.07
C GLN A 214 -4.00 -11.34 0.67
N PRO A 215 -2.77 -10.92 1.08
CA PRO A 215 -2.04 -11.62 2.13
C PRO A 215 -2.92 -11.78 3.37
N THR A 216 -2.85 -12.93 4.05
CA THR A 216 -3.75 -13.23 5.18
C THR A 216 -3.65 -12.21 6.32
N ALA A 217 -2.45 -11.68 6.57
CA ALA A 217 -2.25 -10.63 7.57
C ALA A 217 -3.00 -9.33 7.22
N PHE A 218 -3.13 -8.99 5.93
CA PHE A 218 -3.87 -7.79 5.48
C PHE A 218 -5.38 -7.97 5.65
N ALA A 219 -5.85 -9.20 5.56
CA ALA A 219 -7.26 -9.54 5.79
C ALA A 219 -7.61 -9.69 7.28
N ALA A 220 -6.64 -9.96 8.14
CA ALA A 220 -6.85 -10.19 9.55
C ALA A 220 -7.54 -9.02 10.27
N LEU A 221 -7.11 -7.78 10.00
CA LEU A 221 -7.76 -6.59 10.56
C LEU A 221 -9.21 -6.42 10.09
N VAL A 222 -9.55 -6.95 8.91
CA VAL A 222 -10.90 -6.91 8.32
C VAL A 222 -11.86 -7.82 9.07
N ASN A 223 -11.36 -8.96 9.56
CA ASN A 223 -12.18 -10.01 10.18
C ASN A 223 -12.36 -9.80 11.70
N GLY A 224 -12.08 -8.59 12.19
CA GLY A 224 -12.18 -8.29 13.62
C GLY A 224 -11.12 -9.03 14.44
N PHE A 225 -10.02 -9.40 13.80
CA PHE A 225 -8.89 -10.01 14.44
C PHE A 225 -8.18 -8.92 15.27
N ASP A 226 -8.66 -8.68 16.48
CA ASP A 226 -7.86 -8.08 17.57
C ASP A 226 -6.74 -9.06 17.94
N GLY A 227 -6.14 -9.65 16.90
CA GLY A 227 -5.40 -10.86 16.94
C GLY A 227 -4.06 -10.71 17.58
N GLU A 228 -3.74 -11.66 18.37
CA GLU A 228 -2.39 -11.94 18.80
C GLU A 228 -1.51 -12.16 17.56
N CYS A 229 -0.36 -11.54 17.53
CA CYS A 229 0.66 -11.86 16.52
C CYS A 229 0.98 -13.37 16.63
N PRO A 230 0.83 -14.17 15.58
CA PRO A 230 1.07 -15.62 15.65
C PRO A 230 2.51 -15.97 16.02
N CYS A 231 3.46 -15.03 15.83
CA CYS A 231 4.86 -15.26 16.16
C CYS A 231 5.22 -14.91 17.61
N CYS A 232 4.58 -13.90 18.23
CA CYS A 232 4.91 -13.43 19.57
C CYS A 232 3.73 -13.37 20.53
N ARG A 233 2.52 -13.74 20.10
CA ARG A 233 1.26 -13.72 20.86
C ARG A 233 0.87 -12.35 21.47
N ARG A 234 1.51 -11.27 21.07
CA ARG A 234 1.13 -9.92 21.50
C ARG A 234 -0.13 -9.48 20.78
N ARG A 235 -1.08 -8.94 21.51
CA ARG A 235 -2.28 -8.33 20.91
C ARG A 235 -1.91 -7.04 20.18
N PHE A 236 -2.46 -6.83 19.00
CA PHE A 236 -2.23 -5.60 18.23
C PHE A 236 -2.82 -4.34 18.91
N ALA A 237 -3.72 -4.52 19.86
CA ALA A 237 -4.29 -3.44 20.68
C ALA A 237 -3.29 -2.89 21.73
N ASP A 238 -2.31 -3.69 22.18
CA ASP A 238 -1.44 -3.34 23.30
C ASP A 238 -0.17 -2.56 22.90
N ALA A 239 -0.04 -2.17 21.65
CA ALA A 239 1.08 -1.37 21.15
C ALA A 239 0.76 0.13 21.17
N SER A 240 0.19 0.62 22.31
CA SER A 240 0.04 2.05 22.59
C SER A 240 1.35 2.69 23.06
#